data_003d6fc8fecafe270317e1e1374c944f
#
_entry.id   003d6fc8fecafe270317e1e1374c944f
#
_cell.length_a   1.000
_cell.length_b   1.000
_cell.length_c   1.000
_cell.angle_alpha   90.00
_cell.angle_beta   90.00
_cell.angle_gamma   90.00
#
_symmetry.space_group_name_H-M   'P 1'
#
loop_
_entity.id
_entity.type
_entity.pdbx_description
1 polymer ?
#
loop_
_entity_poly.entity_id
_entity_poly.type
_entity_poly.pdbx_seq_one_letter_code
_entity_poly.pdbx_strand_id
1 'polypeptide(L)'
;NVYAAPNADTYLIVDVNGEYHKAITHEKLKDTDIVFDFKETKQSINGSFEVNQANATQLLCDGTVYQVTSDVVSNDDLGRYIDILAESVTFDTETKIPLSKEDLNKIDWNGENAGQGREQWFYTDVYEIYGTDTTEAVAVKVNNSYHIAKRQ
;
A
#
# COMPACT_ATOMS: atom_id res chain seq x y z
N ASN A 1 5.66 12.73 -19.48
CA ASN A 1 6.35 13.58 -20.46
C ASN A 1 6.53 15.00 -19.89
N VAL A 2 7.60 15.71 -20.34
CA VAL A 2 7.88 17.10 -19.98
C VAL A 2 7.89 17.95 -21.25
N TYR A 3 7.19 19.06 -21.21
CA TYR A 3 7.03 19.96 -22.35
C TYR A 3 7.48 21.38 -21.97
N ALA A 4 8.08 22.08 -22.91
CA ALA A 4 8.32 23.51 -22.77
C ALA A 4 6.99 24.28 -22.95
N ALA A 5 6.71 25.21 -22.07
CA ALA A 5 5.56 26.08 -22.23
C ALA A 5 5.87 27.18 -23.26
N PRO A 6 5.03 27.38 -24.28
CA PRO A 6 5.22 28.46 -25.24
C PRO A 6 5.24 29.82 -24.52
N ASN A 7 6.30 30.58 -24.72
CA ASN A 7 6.49 31.94 -24.16
C ASN A 7 6.60 32.03 -22.61
N ALA A 8 7.03 30.97 -21.96
CA ALA A 8 7.25 30.98 -20.53
C ALA A 8 8.68 30.53 -20.15
N ASP A 9 9.50 31.47 -19.71
CA ASP A 9 10.85 31.21 -19.22
C ASP A 9 10.85 30.68 -17.77
N THR A 10 9.69 30.45 -17.19
CA THR A 10 9.56 30.25 -15.74
C THR A 10 8.94 28.95 -15.29
N TYR A 11 8.37 28.16 -16.20
CA TYR A 11 7.78 26.87 -15.85
C TYR A 11 7.83 25.88 -17.03
N LEU A 12 7.73 24.59 -16.69
CA LEU A 12 7.55 23.49 -17.62
C LEU A 12 6.12 22.95 -17.47
N ILE A 13 5.64 22.25 -18.48
CA ILE A 13 4.40 21.47 -18.41
C ILE A 13 4.81 20.01 -18.28
N VAL A 14 4.30 19.34 -17.27
CA VAL A 14 4.57 17.92 -16.99
C VAL A 14 3.27 17.15 -17.10
N ASP A 15 3.29 16.10 -17.93
CA ASP A 15 2.21 15.12 -18.01
C ASP A 15 2.39 14.10 -16.86
N VAL A 16 1.43 14.09 -15.96
CA VAL A 16 1.36 13.14 -14.84
C VAL A 16 0.02 12.42 -14.96
N ASN A 17 0.07 11.13 -15.27
CA ASN A 17 -1.12 10.26 -15.43
C ASN A 17 -2.18 10.77 -16.43
N GLY A 18 -1.75 11.46 -17.49
CA GLY A 18 -2.64 12.01 -18.49
C GLY A 18 -3.18 13.41 -18.20
N GLU A 19 -2.80 14.00 -17.10
CA GLU A 19 -3.10 15.39 -16.73
C GLU A 19 -1.87 16.28 -16.86
N TYR A 20 -2.06 17.50 -17.36
CA TYR A 20 -0.97 18.45 -17.57
C TYR A 20 -0.84 19.40 -16.38
N HIS A 21 0.29 19.33 -15.71
CA HIS A 21 0.60 20.14 -14.54
C HIS A 21 1.71 21.15 -14.84
N LYS A 22 1.60 22.32 -14.20
CA LYS A 22 2.64 23.34 -14.22
C LYS A 22 3.74 22.99 -13.22
N ALA A 23 4.98 22.83 -13.70
CA ALA A 23 6.16 22.61 -12.85
C ALA A 23 7.02 23.87 -12.83
N ILE A 24 7.31 24.38 -11.64
CA ILE A 24 8.14 25.57 -11.42
C ILE A 24 9.37 25.19 -10.58
N THR A 25 10.44 25.96 -10.67
CA THR A 25 11.63 25.73 -9.84
C THR A 25 11.32 26.10 -8.39
N HIS A 26 11.95 25.38 -7.45
CA HIS A 26 11.78 25.61 -6.02
C HIS A 26 12.03 27.07 -5.61
N GLU A 27 13.01 27.73 -6.22
CA GLU A 27 13.33 29.14 -5.94
C GLU A 27 12.24 30.14 -6.34
N LYS A 28 11.35 29.73 -7.26
CA LYS A 28 10.24 30.55 -7.74
C LYS A 28 8.90 30.17 -7.10
N LEU A 29 8.91 29.17 -6.22
CA LEU A 29 7.73 28.69 -5.52
C LEU A 29 7.31 29.74 -4.48
N LYS A 30 6.06 30.20 -4.56
CA LYS A 30 5.42 31.00 -3.51
C LYS A 30 4.44 30.13 -2.76
N ASP A 31 4.19 30.42 -1.50
CA ASP A 31 3.23 29.69 -0.67
C ASP A 31 1.83 29.56 -1.31
N THR A 32 1.47 30.55 -2.16
CA THR A 32 0.20 30.55 -2.91
C THR A 32 0.21 29.66 -4.16
N ASP A 33 1.38 29.21 -4.62
CA ASP A 33 1.52 28.39 -5.83
C ASP A 33 1.41 26.90 -5.55
N ILE A 34 1.45 26.52 -4.28
CA ILE A 34 1.29 25.15 -3.84
C ILE A 34 -0.19 24.91 -3.56
N VAL A 35 -0.93 24.54 -4.58
CA VAL A 35 -2.27 23.99 -4.39
C VAL A 35 -2.11 22.49 -4.23
N PHE A 36 -1.94 22.03 -3.00
CA PHE A 36 -2.15 20.63 -2.68
C PHE A 36 -3.66 20.43 -2.49
N ASP A 37 -4.33 19.95 -3.50
CA ASP A 37 -5.70 19.46 -3.37
C ASP A 37 -5.67 18.09 -2.67
N PHE A 38 -5.16 18.12 -1.46
CA PHE A 38 -5.31 16.97 -0.57
C PHE A 38 -6.75 17.01 -0.07
N LYS A 39 -7.56 16.10 -0.56
CA LYS A 39 -8.78 15.75 0.18
C LYS A 39 -8.32 15.44 1.60
N GLU A 40 -8.72 16.26 2.56
CA GLU A 40 -8.26 16.19 3.95
C GLU A 40 -8.49 14.77 4.48
N THR A 41 -7.42 14.01 4.60
CA THR A 41 -7.40 12.80 5.43
C THR A 41 -7.31 13.25 6.87
N LYS A 42 -8.32 12.97 7.64
CA LYS A 42 -8.54 13.56 8.98
C LYS A 42 -7.46 13.23 10.01
N GLN A 43 -6.68 12.18 9.85
CA GLN A 43 -5.48 11.87 10.63
C GLN A 43 -4.60 10.89 9.85
N SER A 44 -3.31 11.19 9.74
CA SER A 44 -2.32 10.27 9.20
C SER A 44 -1.69 9.49 10.34
N ILE A 45 -1.69 8.17 10.24
CA ILE A 45 -0.89 7.31 11.11
C ILE A 45 0.57 7.46 10.66
N ASN A 46 1.45 7.89 11.56
CA ASN A 46 2.90 7.86 11.40
C ASN A 46 3.45 6.59 12.08
N GLY A 47 2.88 5.43 11.77
CA GLY A 47 3.28 4.16 12.34
C GLY A 47 3.98 3.27 11.33
N SER A 48 4.85 2.39 11.82
CA SER A 48 5.41 1.30 11.04
C SER A 48 4.45 0.12 11.04
N PHE A 49 4.15 -0.39 9.85
CA PHE A 49 3.33 -1.58 9.68
C PHE A 49 4.21 -2.83 9.65
N GLU A 50 3.72 -3.92 10.21
CA GLU A 50 4.33 -5.24 10.14
C GLU A 50 3.26 -6.32 9.91
N VAL A 51 3.65 -7.44 9.30
CA VAL A 51 2.75 -8.58 9.13
C VAL A 51 2.59 -9.30 10.46
N ASN A 52 1.34 -9.58 10.85
CA ASN A 52 1.07 -10.31 12.10
C ASN A 52 1.55 -11.75 12.00
N GLN A 53 2.54 -12.12 12.82
CA GLN A 53 3.12 -13.47 12.86
C GLN A 53 2.16 -14.54 13.40
N ALA A 54 1.03 -14.15 14.01
CA ALA A 54 -0.02 -15.06 14.42
C ALA A 54 -1.11 -15.26 13.35
N ASN A 55 -1.21 -14.33 12.39
CA ASN A 55 -2.16 -14.38 11.28
C ASN A 55 -1.63 -13.59 10.08
N ALA A 56 -1.14 -14.30 9.07
CA ALA A 56 -0.52 -13.71 7.88
C ALA A 56 -1.43 -12.78 7.07
N THR A 57 -2.73 -12.79 7.30
CA THR A 57 -3.70 -11.90 6.62
C THR A 57 -3.99 -10.63 7.40
N GLN A 58 -3.22 -10.36 8.45
CA GLN A 58 -3.35 -9.18 9.30
C GLN A 58 -2.05 -8.37 9.32
N LEU A 59 -2.23 -7.06 9.47
CA LEU A 59 -1.14 -6.11 9.74
C LEU A 59 -1.25 -5.58 11.16
N LEU A 60 -0.11 -5.27 11.76
CA LEU A 60 0.00 -4.59 13.05
C LEU A 60 0.59 -3.20 12.83
N CYS A 61 0.03 -2.21 13.51
CA CYS A 61 0.60 -0.86 13.57
C CYS A 61 0.31 -0.28 14.95
N ASP A 62 1.34 0.01 15.73
CA ASP A 62 1.24 0.57 17.08
C ASP A 62 0.22 -0.17 18.00
N GLY A 63 0.22 -1.51 17.94
CA GLY A 63 -0.67 -2.35 18.72
C GLY A 63 -2.11 -2.44 18.16
N THR A 64 -2.38 -1.78 17.06
CA THR A 64 -3.66 -1.89 16.34
C THR A 64 -3.57 -2.97 15.27
N VAL A 65 -4.60 -3.81 15.18
CA VAL A 65 -4.70 -4.88 14.18
C VAL A 65 -5.55 -4.40 13.01
N TYR A 66 -5.07 -4.63 11.79
CA TYR A 66 -5.80 -4.39 10.54
C TYR A 66 -5.96 -5.71 9.79
N GLN A 67 -7.19 -6.09 9.49
CA GLN A 67 -7.50 -7.28 8.69
C GLN A 67 -7.52 -6.93 7.21
N VAL A 68 -6.67 -7.57 6.43
CA VAL A 68 -6.70 -7.47 4.97
C VAL A 68 -7.94 -8.19 4.44
N THR A 69 -8.70 -7.50 3.60
CA THR A 69 -9.95 -8.00 3.01
C THR A 69 -9.76 -8.38 1.54
N SER A 70 -10.76 -9.01 0.94
CA SER A 70 -10.81 -9.24 -0.51
C SER A 70 -11.15 -7.99 -1.32
N ASP A 71 -11.64 -6.93 -0.66
CA ASP A 71 -12.00 -5.68 -1.33
C ASP A 71 -10.75 -4.98 -1.86
N VAL A 72 -10.79 -4.55 -3.12
CA VAL A 72 -9.67 -3.87 -3.78
C VAL A 72 -9.91 -2.37 -3.87
N VAL A 73 -8.81 -1.62 -3.84
CA VAL A 73 -8.79 -0.17 -4.01
C VAL A 73 -8.24 0.15 -5.38
N SER A 74 -8.92 1.04 -6.11
CA SER A 74 -8.40 1.60 -7.37
C SER A 74 -7.17 2.46 -7.09
N ASN A 75 -6.23 2.51 -8.04
CA ASN A 75 -5.07 3.42 -7.92
C ASN A 75 -5.50 4.89 -7.78
N ASP A 76 -6.64 5.27 -8.35
CA ASP A 76 -7.17 6.64 -8.29
C ASP A 76 -7.73 7.00 -6.91
N ASP A 77 -8.03 5.98 -6.08
CA ASP A 77 -8.54 6.14 -4.72
C ASP A 77 -7.45 6.04 -3.66
N LEU A 78 -6.18 5.84 -4.06
CA LEU A 78 -5.05 5.85 -3.15
C LEU A 78 -4.73 7.28 -2.70
N GLY A 79 -4.59 7.46 -1.40
CA GLY A 79 -4.13 8.69 -0.78
C GLY A 79 -2.61 8.77 -0.67
N ARG A 80 -2.11 9.31 0.45
CA ARG A 80 -0.67 9.40 0.69
C ARG A 80 -0.04 8.05 0.98
N TYR A 81 1.20 7.90 0.56
CA TYR A 81 2.05 6.79 0.97
C TYR A 81 2.32 6.84 2.49
N ILE A 82 2.19 5.70 3.16
CA ILE A 82 2.42 5.59 4.61
C ILE A 82 3.72 4.83 4.89
N ASP A 83 3.85 3.60 4.39
CA ASP A 83 4.94 2.70 4.75
C ASP A 83 5.23 1.65 3.67
N ILE A 84 6.37 0.96 3.81
CA ILE A 84 6.76 -0.19 3.01
C ILE A 84 6.98 -1.40 3.92
N LEU A 85 6.33 -2.52 3.59
CA LEU A 85 6.50 -3.79 4.28
C LEU A 85 7.63 -4.63 3.65
N ALA A 86 7.63 -4.76 2.32
CA ALA A 86 8.58 -5.56 1.54
C ALA A 86 8.78 -6.99 2.09
N GLU A 87 7.70 -7.63 2.51
CA GLU A 87 7.71 -8.94 3.16
C GLU A 87 6.96 -9.99 2.34
N SER A 88 7.54 -11.17 2.19
CA SER A 88 6.90 -12.33 1.57
C SER A 88 6.55 -13.35 2.64
N VAL A 89 5.28 -13.71 2.73
CA VAL A 89 4.77 -14.65 3.72
C VAL A 89 4.04 -15.79 3.04
N THR A 90 4.46 -17.02 3.33
CA THR A 90 3.71 -18.24 2.98
C THR A 90 3.01 -18.74 4.22
N PHE A 91 1.72 -19.03 4.14
CA PHE A 91 0.90 -19.41 5.27
C PHE A 91 -0.06 -20.55 4.92
N ASP A 92 -0.54 -21.23 5.95
CA ASP A 92 -1.60 -22.24 5.83
C ASP A 92 -2.95 -21.56 5.60
N THR A 93 -3.71 -22.02 4.58
CA THR A 93 -4.97 -21.36 4.16
C THR A 93 -6.11 -21.51 5.14
N GLU A 94 -6.07 -22.49 6.05
CA GLU A 94 -7.11 -22.69 7.05
C GLU A 94 -6.81 -21.88 8.32
N THR A 95 -5.61 -22.02 8.84
CA THR A 95 -5.21 -21.39 10.12
C THR A 95 -4.74 -19.96 9.95
N LYS A 96 -4.35 -19.54 8.73
CA LYS A 96 -3.71 -18.25 8.39
C LYS A 96 -2.35 -18.03 9.08
N ILE A 97 -1.79 -19.05 9.71
CA ILE A 97 -0.50 -18.97 10.41
C ILE A 97 0.65 -19.04 9.39
N PRO A 98 1.63 -18.10 9.46
CA PRO A 98 2.83 -18.19 8.66
C PRO A 98 3.57 -19.51 8.86
N LEU A 99 4.02 -20.10 7.77
CA LEU A 99 4.80 -21.32 7.79
C LEU A 99 6.28 -21.03 8.06
N SER A 100 6.87 -21.79 8.96
CA SER A 100 8.30 -21.70 9.25
C SER A 100 9.14 -22.25 8.08
N LYS A 101 10.45 -21.93 8.06
CA LYS A 101 11.39 -22.52 7.08
C LYS A 101 11.42 -24.04 7.17
N GLU A 102 11.26 -24.60 8.37
CA GLU A 102 11.22 -26.04 8.58
C GLU A 102 9.96 -26.64 7.96
N ASP A 103 8.81 -25.97 8.09
CA ASP A 103 7.54 -26.42 7.49
C ASP A 103 7.57 -26.30 5.97
N LEU A 104 8.22 -25.26 5.43
CA LEU A 104 8.42 -25.11 3.99
C LEU A 104 9.32 -26.20 3.41
N ASN A 105 10.31 -26.67 4.17
CA ASN A 105 11.20 -27.76 3.75
C ASN A 105 10.55 -29.15 3.81
N LYS A 106 9.44 -29.29 4.54
CA LYS A 106 8.65 -30.54 4.61
C LYS A 106 7.67 -30.70 3.44
N ILE A 107 7.81 -29.91 2.38
CA ILE A 107 6.99 -30.07 1.18
C ILE A 107 7.27 -31.43 0.58
N ASP A 108 6.29 -32.29 0.66
CA ASP A 108 6.28 -33.55 -0.04
C ASP A 108 6.03 -33.34 -1.52
N TRP A 109 7.12 -33.36 -2.29
CA TRP A 109 7.09 -33.22 -3.76
C TRP A 109 6.32 -34.33 -4.46
N ASN A 110 6.05 -35.44 -3.76
CA ASN A 110 5.32 -36.57 -4.29
C ASN A 110 3.78 -36.42 -4.14
N GLY A 111 3.31 -35.35 -3.50
CA GLY A 111 1.88 -35.04 -3.43
C GLY A 111 1.08 -35.84 -2.40
N GLU A 112 1.70 -36.60 -1.50
CA GLU A 112 1.01 -37.33 -0.44
C GLU A 112 0.38 -36.39 0.61
N ASN A 113 0.92 -35.20 0.77
CA ASN A 113 0.37 -34.12 1.62
C ASN A 113 -0.29 -32.97 0.82
N ALA A 114 -0.78 -33.25 -0.36
CA ALA A 114 -1.45 -32.27 -1.24
C ALA A 114 -2.73 -31.64 -0.63
N GLY A 115 -3.10 -32.03 0.59
CA GLY A 115 -4.25 -31.46 1.32
C GLY A 115 -3.95 -30.23 2.16
N GLN A 116 -2.68 -29.84 2.34
CA GLN A 116 -2.37 -28.58 3.02
C GLN A 116 -2.47 -27.42 2.04
N GLY A 117 -3.57 -26.70 2.10
CA GLY A 117 -3.73 -25.47 1.36
C GLY A 117 -2.67 -24.46 1.81
N ARG A 118 -1.84 -24.00 0.87
CA ARG A 118 -0.81 -22.98 1.12
C ARG A 118 -1.07 -21.80 0.22
N GLU A 119 -0.87 -20.62 0.75
CA GLU A 119 -0.97 -19.37 0.01
C GLU A 119 0.26 -18.52 0.30
N GLN A 120 0.73 -17.80 -0.72
CA GLN A 120 1.85 -16.87 -0.58
C GLN A 120 1.39 -15.47 -0.92
N TRP A 121 1.58 -14.57 0.03
CA TRP A 121 1.35 -13.14 -0.14
C TRP A 121 2.66 -12.38 -0.12
N PHE A 122 2.77 -11.45 -1.06
CA PHE A 122 3.88 -10.52 -1.13
C PHE A 122 3.36 -9.13 -0.79
N TYR A 123 3.69 -8.68 0.41
CA TYR A 123 3.35 -7.36 0.92
C TYR A 123 4.37 -6.34 0.44
N THR A 124 3.93 -5.19 -0.07
CA THR A 124 4.82 -4.10 -0.45
C THR A 124 4.40 -2.80 0.21
N ASP A 125 3.54 -2.02 -0.39
CA ASP A 125 3.29 -0.64 0.00
C ASP A 125 2.00 -0.50 0.80
N VAL A 126 1.99 0.46 1.74
CA VAL A 126 0.80 0.88 2.48
C VAL A 126 0.48 2.33 2.16
N TYR A 127 -0.77 2.59 1.81
CA TYR A 127 -1.30 3.91 1.46
C TYR A 127 -2.55 4.25 2.26
N GLU A 128 -2.81 5.54 2.40
CA GLU A 128 -4.15 6.02 2.79
C GLU A 128 -5.16 5.71 1.69
N ILE A 129 -6.44 5.63 2.05
CA ILE A 129 -7.55 5.55 1.11
C ILE A 129 -8.26 6.90 1.13
N TYR A 130 -8.48 7.53 -0.03
CA TYR A 130 -9.18 8.80 -0.11
C TYR A 130 -10.53 8.75 0.59
N GLY A 131 -10.76 9.74 1.45
CA GLY A 131 -12.02 9.87 2.20
C GLY A 131 -12.21 8.90 3.37
N THR A 132 -11.21 8.05 3.66
CA THR A 132 -11.21 7.10 4.78
C THR A 132 -10.19 7.53 5.82
N ASP A 133 -10.57 7.46 7.10
CA ASP A 133 -9.65 7.67 8.20
C ASP A 133 -8.69 6.47 8.31
N THR A 134 -7.39 6.73 8.45
CA THR A 134 -6.38 5.66 8.58
C THR A 134 -6.57 4.84 9.84
N THR A 135 -7.25 5.39 10.86
CA THR A 135 -7.64 4.63 12.06
C THR A 135 -8.76 3.63 11.80
N GLU A 136 -9.46 3.73 10.66
CA GLU A 136 -10.52 2.81 10.25
C GLU A 136 -10.01 1.79 9.22
N ALA A 137 -9.30 2.27 8.19
CA ALA A 137 -8.75 1.42 7.15
C ALA A 137 -7.58 2.07 6.41
N VAL A 138 -6.72 1.21 5.85
CA VAL A 138 -5.62 1.58 4.95
C VAL A 138 -5.65 0.68 3.71
N ALA A 139 -5.01 1.12 2.63
CA ALA A 139 -4.77 0.29 1.46
C ALA A 139 -3.39 -0.37 1.57
N VAL A 140 -3.33 -1.67 1.43
CA VAL A 140 -2.07 -2.43 1.40
C VAL A 140 -1.94 -3.17 0.08
N LYS A 141 -0.77 -3.08 -0.54
CA LYS A 141 -0.49 -3.83 -1.75
C LYS A 141 -0.09 -5.26 -1.40
N VAL A 142 -0.93 -6.21 -1.82
CA VAL A 142 -0.68 -7.64 -1.73
C VAL A 142 -0.57 -8.20 -3.14
N ASN A 143 0.55 -8.83 -3.44
CA ASN A 143 0.88 -9.27 -4.79
C ASN A 143 0.84 -8.07 -5.78
N ASN A 144 -0.15 -8.02 -6.66
CA ASN A 144 -0.27 -6.95 -7.66
C ASN A 144 -1.48 -6.03 -7.46
N SER A 145 -2.22 -6.17 -6.35
CA SER A 145 -3.46 -5.44 -6.09
C SER A 145 -3.43 -4.73 -4.75
N TYR A 146 -4.06 -3.55 -4.67
CA TYR A 146 -4.27 -2.86 -3.42
C TYR A 146 -5.54 -3.36 -2.76
N HIS A 147 -5.43 -3.89 -1.56
CA HIS A 147 -6.53 -4.40 -0.76
C HIS A 147 -6.82 -3.47 0.41
N ILE A 148 -8.10 -3.41 0.81
CA ILE A 148 -8.50 -2.69 2.01
C ILE A 148 -8.11 -3.52 3.23
N ALA A 149 -7.30 -2.94 4.11
CA ALA A 149 -7.02 -3.48 5.45
C ALA A 149 -7.83 -2.68 6.48
N LYS A 150 -8.82 -3.32 7.10
CA LYS A 150 -9.75 -2.70 8.06
C LYS A 150 -9.30 -2.97 9.49
N ARG A 151 -9.37 -1.93 10.32
CA ARG A 151 -9.13 -2.05 11.76
C ARG A 151 -10.12 -3.04 12.39
N GLN A 152 -9.59 -3.88 13.31
CA GLN A 152 -10.36 -4.84 14.10
C GLN A 152 -10.75 -4.24 15.47
#